data_20789d75bc9d41251aa0370b4405e632
#
_entry.id   20789d75bc9d41251aa0370b4405e632
#
_cell.length_a   1.000
_cell.length_b   1.000
_cell.length_c   1.000
_cell.angle_alpha   90.00
_cell.angle_beta   90.00
_cell.angle_gamma   90.00
#
_symmetry.space_group_name_H-M   'P 1'
#
loop_
_entity.id
_entity.type
_entity.pdbx_description
1 polymer ?
#
loop_
_entity_poly.entity_id
_entity_poly.type
_entity_poly.pdbx_seq_one_letter_code
_entity_poly.pdbx_strand_id
1 'polypeptide(L)'
;MAYTIAFFGSKPYDEASFNEKNSGCGFELRYYKGHLNLNNVILTQGVDAVCIFVNDTADAEVIRQLAANGVKLLALRCAGYNNVDLKAAAENGITVVRVPAYSPYAVAEYTVALMLSLNRKIPRATWRTRDGNFSLHGLLGFDVYGKTAGIIGTGKIAKKLIAILRGFGMNILAYDLYPDYNFAREHQVVYTTLDELYHSSDIISLHCPLTEQTK
;
A
#
# COMPACT_ATOMS: atom_id res chain seq x y z
N MET A 1 -22.33 13.28 25.04
CA MET A 1 -21.29 12.26 25.30
C MET A 1 -20.24 12.38 24.21
N ALA A 2 -18.95 12.23 24.54
CA ALA A 2 -17.89 12.19 23.54
C ALA A 2 -17.97 10.83 22.79
N TYR A 3 -17.76 10.85 21.48
CA TYR A 3 -17.62 9.59 20.71
C TYR A 3 -16.33 8.86 21.11
N THR A 4 -16.43 7.54 21.28
CA THR A 4 -15.29 6.69 21.62
C THR A 4 -14.80 5.95 20.37
N ILE A 5 -13.50 6.03 20.08
CA ILE A 5 -12.87 5.40 18.92
C ILE A 5 -11.80 4.43 19.38
N ALA A 6 -11.92 3.16 18.98
CA ALA A 6 -10.91 2.13 19.24
C ALA A 6 -9.91 2.05 18.05
N PHE A 7 -8.63 2.22 18.33
CA PHE A 7 -7.53 2.09 17.36
C PHE A 7 -6.82 0.76 17.54
N PHE A 8 -6.78 -0.07 16.51
CA PHE A 8 -6.03 -1.33 16.52
C PHE A 8 -4.70 -1.19 15.75
N GLY A 9 -3.70 -1.97 16.17
CA GLY A 9 -2.37 -1.94 15.58
C GLY A 9 -1.66 -0.58 15.72
N SER A 10 -1.99 0.20 16.78
CA SER A 10 -1.44 1.55 16.96
C SER A 10 0.06 1.55 17.19
N LYS A 11 0.73 2.57 16.64
CA LYS A 11 2.16 2.84 16.82
C LYS A 11 2.32 4.21 17.50
N PRO A 12 3.45 4.50 18.15
CA PRO A 12 3.66 5.78 18.83
C PRO A 12 3.41 7.01 17.94
N TYR A 13 3.77 6.94 16.67
CA TYR A 13 3.53 8.03 15.72
C TYR A 13 2.04 8.20 15.37
N ASP A 14 1.25 7.11 15.35
CA ASP A 14 -0.21 7.20 15.21
C ASP A 14 -0.81 7.92 16.41
N GLU A 15 -0.46 7.48 17.61
CA GLU A 15 -0.97 8.05 18.88
C GLU A 15 -0.65 9.53 18.98
N ALA A 16 0.60 9.94 18.66
CA ALA A 16 1.01 11.34 18.67
C ALA A 16 0.18 12.18 17.68
N SER A 17 0.06 11.72 16.44
CA SER A 17 -0.65 12.44 15.37
C SER A 17 -2.15 12.55 15.65
N PHE A 18 -2.79 11.43 16.04
CA PHE A 18 -4.24 11.44 16.30
C PHE A 18 -4.59 12.23 17.56
N ASN A 19 -3.78 12.16 18.64
CA ASN A 19 -3.99 12.97 19.84
C ASN A 19 -3.84 14.48 19.54
N GLU A 20 -2.86 14.88 18.72
CA GLU A 20 -2.71 16.27 18.29
C GLU A 20 -3.97 16.77 17.58
N LYS A 21 -4.46 16.01 16.60
CA LYS A 21 -5.67 16.39 15.84
C LYS A 21 -6.95 16.31 16.65
N ASN A 22 -7.01 15.40 17.61
CA ASN A 22 -8.18 15.23 18.49
C ASN A 22 -8.39 16.41 19.47
N SER A 23 -7.38 17.24 19.69
CA SER A 23 -7.50 18.42 20.58
C SER A 23 -8.66 19.36 20.21
N GLY A 24 -9.06 19.40 18.92
CA GLY A 24 -10.22 20.16 18.42
C GLY A 24 -11.53 19.37 18.31
N CYS A 25 -11.50 18.04 18.49
CA CYS A 25 -12.66 17.16 18.29
C CYS A 25 -13.25 16.61 19.58
N GLY A 26 -12.40 16.35 20.59
CA GLY A 26 -12.85 15.88 21.91
C GLY A 26 -13.32 14.42 21.92
N PHE A 27 -12.83 13.56 21.01
CA PHE A 27 -13.14 12.13 21.03
C PHE A 27 -12.35 11.40 22.13
N GLU A 28 -12.91 10.33 22.68
CA GLU A 28 -12.18 9.39 23.53
C GLU A 28 -11.44 8.39 22.62
N LEU A 29 -10.09 8.39 22.65
CA LEU A 29 -9.27 7.52 21.82
C LEU A 29 -8.70 6.37 22.67
N ARG A 30 -9.05 5.11 22.32
CA ARG A 30 -8.55 3.90 22.98
C ARG A 30 -7.57 3.20 22.05
N TYR A 31 -6.31 3.08 22.42
CA TYR A 31 -5.24 2.52 21.59
C TYR A 31 -4.90 1.08 21.98
N TYR A 32 -4.94 0.19 21.00
CA TYR A 32 -4.57 -1.22 21.14
C TYR A 32 -3.38 -1.54 20.22
N LYS A 33 -2.31 -2.13 20.78
CA LYS A 33 -1.10 -2.51 20.03
C LYS A 33 -1.33 -3.72 19.13
N GLY A 34 -2.25 -4.61 19.52
CA GLY A 34 -2.62 -5.80 18.73
C GLY A 34 -3.47 -5.44 17.53
N HIS A 35 -3.37 -6.26 16.47
CA HIS A 35 -4.22 -6.16 15.30
C HIS A 35 -5.61 -6.70 15.58
N LEU A 36 -6.64 -6.03 15.03
CA LEU A 36 -8.03 -6.47 15.13
C LEU A 36 -8.20 -7.86 14.49
N ASN A 37 -8.85 -8.74 15.22
CA ASN A 37 -9.27 -10.06 14.76
C ASN A 37 -10.40 -10.60 15.66
N LEU A 38 -10.92 -11.78 15.38
CA LEU A 38 -12.04 -12.38 16.12
C LEU A 38 -11.73 -12.57 17.62
N ASN A 39 -10.47 -12.82 18.01
CA ASN A 39 -10.10 -13.07 19.38
C ASN A 39 -10.13 -11.83 20.28
N ASN A 40 -10.00 -10.63 19.69
CA ASN A 40 -9.94 -9.38 20.43
C ASN A 40 -11.04 -8.36 20.07
N VAL A 41 -11.96 -8.72 19.18
CA VAL A 41 -13.10 -7.87 18.80
C VAL A 41 -13.97 -7.48 20.00
N ILE A 42 -13.95 -8.24 21.08
CA ILE A 42 -14.64 -7.92 22.35
C ILE A 42 -14.20 -6.57 22.94
N LEU A 43 -12.97 -6.11 22.66
CA LEU A 43 -12.45 -4.82 23.11
C LEU A 43 -13.17 -3.63 22.45
N THR A 44 -14.04 -3.88 21.48
CA THR A 44 -14.85 -2.84 20.83
C THR A 44 -16.22 -2.64 21.47
N GLN A 45 -16.51 -3.31 22.60
CA GLN A 45 -17.76 -3.07 23.34
C GLN A 45 -17.84 -1.63 23.83
N GLY A 46 -18.97 -0.98 23.53
CA GLY A 46 -19.24 0.39 23.94
C GLY A 46 -18.39 1.45 23.25
N VAL A 47 -17.82 1.13 22.05
CA VAL A 47 -17.19 2.14 21.19
C VAL A 47 -18.09 2.45 20.00
N ASP A 48 -18.03 3.69 19.51
CA ASP A 48 -18.85 4.16 18.39
C ASP A 48 -18.18 3.88 17.05
N ALA A 49 -16.83 3.92 17.01
CA ALA A 49 -16.05 3.73 15.82
C ALA A 49 -14.79 2.89 16.06
N VAL A 50 -14.34 2.21 15.02
CA VAL A 50 -13.09 1.44 15.05
C VAL A 50 -12.17 1.92 13.94
N CYS A 51 -10.91 2.18 14.27
CA CYS A 51 -9.88 2.57 13.32
C CYS A 51 -8.86 1.44 13.14
N ILE A 52 -8.69 0.96 11.90
CA ILE A 52 -7.83 -0.17 11.55
C ILE A 52 -6.81 0.17 10.47
N PHE A 53 -5.86 -0.73 10.26
CA PHE A 53 -4.84 -0.65 9.21
C PHE A 53 -4.80 -1.94 8.38
N VAL A 54 -3.87 -2.05 7.45
CA VAL A 54 -3.80 -3.15 6.46
C VAL A 54 -3.61 -4.55 7.05
N ASN A 55 -3.05 -4.65 8.27
CA ASN A 55 -2.77 -5.92 8.94
C ASN A 55 -3.90 -6.37 9.88
N ASP A 56 -4.94 -5.57 10.02
CA ASP A 56 -6.13 -5.91 10.79
C ASP A 56 -7.06 -6.80 9.96
N THR A 57 -7.86 -7.62 10.60
CA THR A 57 -8.86 -8.48 9.94
C THR A 57 -10.25 -7.96 10.27
N ALA A 58 -11.02 -7.62 9.24
CA ALA A 58 -12.43 -7.24 9.33
C ALA A 58 -13.26 -8.05 8.33
N ASP A 59 -13.16 -9.39 8.42
CA ASP A 59 -13.96 -10.33 7.67
C ASP A 59 -15.44 -10.32 8.14
N ALA A 60 -16.29 -11.13 7.50
CA ALA A 60 -17.70 -11.15 7.79
C ALA A 60 -18.02 -11.45 9.26
N GLU A 61 -17.23 -12.30 9.94
CA GLU A 61 -17.46 -12.65 11.34
C GLU A 61 -17.10 -11.49 12.27
N VAL A 62 -15.92 -10.90 12.07
CA VAL A 62 -15.47 -9.71 12.84
C VAL A 62 -16.46 -8.56 12.62
N ILE A 63 -16.93 -8.32 11.41
CA ILE A 63 -17.92 -7.27 11.10
C ILE A 63 -19.22 -7.50 11.89
N ARG A 64 -19.75 -8.74 11.93
CA ARG A 64 -20.95 -9.06 12.73
C ARG A 64 -20.75 -8.78 14.21
N GLN A 65 -19.60 -9.14 14.75
CA GLN A 65 -19.27 -8.85 16.16
C GLN A 65 -19.12 -7.35 16.43
N LEU A 66 -18.50 -6.60 15.52
CA LEU A 66 -18.40 -5.13 15.62
C LEU A 66 -19.80 -4.50 15.69
N ALA A 67 -20.72 -4.94 14.79
CA ALA A 67 -22.10 -4.45 14.80
C ALA A 67 -22.85 -4.83 16.09
N ALA A 68 -22.68 -6.06 16.57
CA ALA A 68 -23.25 -6.52 17.84
C ALA A 68 -22.73 -5.73 19.05
N ASN A 69 -21.46 -5.28 19.01
CA ASN A 69 -20.85 -4.42 20.03
C ASN A 69 -21.29 -2.95 19.92
N GLY A 70 -22.08 -2.58 18.91
CA GLY A 70 -22.64 -1.23 18.72
C GLY A 70 -21.83 -0.32 17.79
N VAL A 71 -20.74 -0.80 17.19
CA VAL A 71 -19.91 -0.03 16.26
C VAL A 71 -20.70 0.37 15.01
N LYS A 72 -20.62 1.64 14.62
CA LYS A 72 -21.30 2.21 13.44
C LYS A 72 -20.36 2.63 12.34
N LEU A 73 -19.10 2.85 12.64
CA LEU A 73 -18.09 3.34 11.70
C LEU A 73 -16.81 2.51 11.79
N LEU A 74 -16.34 2.05 10.63
CA LEU A 74 -15.03 1.44 10.44
C LEU A 74 -14.16 2.36 9.59
N ALA A 75 -13.13 2.96 10.18
CA ALA A 75 -12.21 3.89 9.53
C ALA A 75 -10.90 3.19 9.18
N LEU A 76 -10.50 3.23 7.92
CA LEU A 76 -9.25 2.65 7.42
C LEU A 76 -8.18 3.74 7.31
N ARG A 77 -7.06 3.58 8.03
CA ARG A 77 -5.88 4.47 7.94
C ARG A 77 -5.04 4.20 6.69
N CYS A 78 -5.64 3.66 5.64
CA CYS A 78 -4.99 3.26 4.40
C CYS A 78 -5.92 3.42 3.20
N ALA A 79 -5.36 3.26 2.02
CA ALA A 79 -6.13 3.32 0.77
C ALA A 79 -6.74 1.95 0.39
N GLY A 80 -6.02 0.85 0.66
CA GLY A 80 -6.51 -0.51 0.43
C GLY A 80 -7.59 -0.91 1.42
N TYR A 81 -8.47 -1.83 1.03
CA TYR A 81 -9.57 -2.32 1.85
C TYR A 81 -9.82 -3.84 1.67
N ASN A 82 -8.82 -4.57 1.16
CA ASN A 82 -8.94 -6.02 0.90
C ASN A 82 -9.11 -6.85 2.19
N ASN A 83 -8.77 -6.27 3.33
CA ASN A 83 -8.93 -6.86 4.65
C ASN A 83 -10.31 -6.60 5.29
N VAL A 84 -11.27 -6.02 4.53
CA VAL A 84 -12.63 -5.70 4.99
C VAL A 84 -13.66 -6.36 4.10
N ASP A 85 -14.60 -7.09 4.69
CA ASP A 85 -15.80 -7.56 4.01
C ASP A 85 -16.83 -6.44 3.91
N LEU A 86 -16.80 -5.71 2.78
CA LEU A 86 -17.68 -4.58 2.53
C LEU A 86 -19.17 -5.00 2.44
N LYS A 87 -19.45 -6.23 1.97
CA LYS A 87 -20.82 -6.73 1.88
C LYS A 87 -21.39 -6.96 3.28
N ALA A 88 -20.65 -7.66 4.12
CA ALA A 88 -21.02 -7.85 5.52
C ALA A 88 -21.16 -6.52 6.26
N ALA A 89 -20.28 -5.53 6.01
CA ALA A 89 -20.37 -4.20 6.61
C ALA A 89 -21.69 -3.50 6.24
N ALA A 90 -22.07 -3.51 4.96
CA ALA A 90 -23.32 -2.93 4.49
C ALA A 90 -24.54 -3.64 5.09
N GLU A 91 -24.56 -4.98 5.12
CA GLU A 91 -25.64 -5.79 5.69
C GLU A 91 -25.82 -5.57 7.19
N ASN A 92 -24.76 -5.22 7.91
CA ASN A 92 -24.79 -4.96 9.36
C ASN A 92 -24.83 -3.47 9.73
N GLY A 93 -25.03 -2.58 8.75
CA GLY A 93 -25.19 -1.14 8.99
C GLY A 93 -23.92 -0.44 9.48
N ILE A 94 -22.73 -0.97 9.16
CA ILE A 94 -21.44 -0.35 9.44
C ILE A 94 -20.99 0.48 8.23
N THR A 95 -20.80 1.77 8.43
CA THR A 95 -20.21 2.65 7.42
C THR A 95 -18.70 2.43 7.36
N VAL A 96 -18.15 2.18 6.17
CA VAL A 96 -16.72 2.04 5.97
C VAL A 96 -16.16 3.27 5.26
N VAL A 97 -15.15 3.89 5.85
CA VAL A 97 -14.43 5.03 5.26
C VAL A 97 -12.94 4.74 5.17
N ARG A 98 -12.27 5.34 4.18
CA ARG A 98 -10.84 5.13 3.96
C ARG A 98 -10.13 6.39 3.49
N VAL A 99 -8.81 6.38 3.45
CA VAL A 99 -8.01 7.42 2.81
C VAL A 99 -7.86 7.05 1.32
N PRO A 100 -8.54 7.73 0.40
CA PRO A 100 -8.61 7.29 -1.00
C PRO A 100 -7.29 7.43 -1.75
N ALA A 101 -6.45 8.39 -1.35
CA ALA A 101 -5.09 8.58 -1.85
C ALA A 101 -4.34 9.49 -0.86
N TYR A 102 -3.13 9.11 -0.47
CA TYR A 102 -2.31 9.92 0.44
C TYR A 102 -0.99 10.36 -0.20
N SER A 103 -0.24 9.49 -0.87
CA SER A 103 1.00 9.85 -1.56
C SER A 103 1.37 8.84 -2.65
N PRO A 104 0.90 9.03 -3.90
CA PRO A 104 1.34 8.21 -5.03
C PRO A 104 2.85 8.29 -5.26
N TYR A 105 3.47 9.42 -4.92
CA TYR A 105 4.92 9.63 -5.04
C TYR A 105 5.70 8.75 -4.06
N ALA A 106 5.31 8.69 -2.78
CA ALA A 106 6.02 7.89 -1.78
C ALA A 106 6.15 6.42 -2.19
N VAL A 107 5.08 5.82 -2.74
CA VAL A 107 5.12 4.43 -3.20
C VAL A 107 5.98 4.28 -4.46
N ALA A 108 5.88 5.21 -5.41
CA ALA A 108 6.71 5.20 -6.62
C ALA A 108 8.20 5.35 -6.30
N GLU A 109 8.56 6.29 -5.44
CA GLU A 109 9.94 6.52 -4.99
C GLU A 109 10.49 5.32 -4.22
N TYR A 110 9.69 4.71 -3.35
CA TYR A 110 10.07 3.49 -2.63
C TYR A 110 10.29 2.31 -3.60
N THR A 111 9.46 2.17 -4.64
CA THR A 111 9.65 1.17 -5.69
C THR A 111 11.01 1.34 -6.38
N VAL A 112 11.37 2.59 -6.73
CA VAL A 112 12.69 2.89 -7.32
C VAL A 112 13.83 2.58 -6.35
N ALA A 113 13.67 2.94 -5.07
CA ALA A 113 14.69 2.65 -4.04
C ALA A 113 14.92 1.14 -3.91
N LEU A 114 13.86 0.31 -3.89
CA LEU A 114 13.97 -1.15 -3.87
C LEU A 114 14.63 -1.68 -5.14
N MET A 115 14.22 -1.22 -6.31
CA MET A 115 14.76 -1.62 -7.61
C MET A 115 16.28 -1.37 -7.68
N LEU A 116 16.73 -0.17 -7.34
CA LEU A 116 18.14 0.19 -7.34
C LEU A 116 18.92 -0.56 -6.25
N SER A 117 18.33 -0.73 -5.07
CA SER A 117 18.92 -1.47 -3.97
C SER A 117 19.18 -2.94 -4.33
N LEU A 118 18.23 -3.58 -5.00
CA LEU A 118 18.36 -4.95 -5.50
C LEU A 118 19.42 -5.04 -6.60
N ASN A 119 19.33 -4.18 -7.62
CA ASN A 119 20.26 -4.16 -8.74
C ASN A 119 21.71 -3.92 -8.27
N ARG A 120 21.94 -2.91 -7.46
CA ARG A 120 23.28 -2.50 -6.99
C ARG A 120 23.74 -3.28 -5.75
N LYS A 121 22.97 -4.31 -5.30
CA LYS A 121 23.28 -5.17 -4.16
C LYS A 121 23.59 -4.41 -2.86
N ILE A 122 22.94 -3.23 -2.65
CA ILE A 122 23.25 -2.32 -1.54
C ILE A 122 23.23 -3.01 -0.17
N PRO A 123 22.21 -3.82 0.22
CA PRO A 123 22.19 -4.48 1.51
C PRO A 123 23.43 -5.40 1.69
N ARG A 124 23.76 -6.18 0.66
CA ARG A 124 24.89 -7.11 0.68
C ARG A 124 26.22 -6.37 0.82
N ALA A 125 26.40 -5.28 0.09
CA ALA A 125 27.60 -4.43 0.19
C ALA A 125 27.72 -3.82 1.58
N THR A 126 26.65 -3.31 2.16
CA THR A 126 26.60 -2.73 3.50
C THR A 126 27.04 -3.73 4.58
N TRP A 127 26.48 -4.95 4.57
CA TRP A 127 26.85 -6.00 5.52
C TRP A 127 28.34 -6.35 5.42
N ARG A 128 28.84 -6.58 4.19
CA ARG A 128 30.26 -6.89 3.96
C ARG A 128 31.19 -5.81 4.47
N THR A 129 30.87 -4.55 4.20
CA THR A 129 31.68 -3.43 4.64
C THR A 129 31.76 -3.34 6.16
N ARG A 130 30.64 -3.60 6.86
CA ARG A 130 30.62 -3.67 8.34
C ARG A 130 31.53 -4.78 8.89
N ASP A 131 31.63 -5.90 8.18
CA ASP A 131 32.49 -7.02 8.53
C ASP A 131 33.94 -6.83 8.06
N GLY A 132 34.32 -5.65 7.57
CA GLY A 132 35.65 -5.37 7.04
C GLY A 132 35.97 -6.06 5.70
N ASN A 133 34.96 -6.61 5.02
CA ASN A 133 35.13 -7.28 3.73
C ASN A 133 34.82 -6.33 2.57
N PHE A 134 35.85 -5.85 1.88
CA PHE A 134 35.76 -4.91 0.75
C PHE A 134 35.80 -5.60 -0.63
N SER A 135 35.66 -6.94 -0.70
CA SER A 135 35.62 -7.66 -1.97
C SER A 135 34.41 -7.28 -2.82
N LEU A 136 34.64 -7.02 -4.08
CA LEU A 136 33.57 -6.72 -5.07
C LEU A 136 32.92 -7.97 -5.66
N HIS A 137 33.40 -9.16 -5.32
CA HIS A 137 32.87 -10.40 -5.86
C HIS A 137 31.36 -10.58 -5.58
N GLY A 138 30.56 -10.77 -6.62
CA GLY A 138 29.09 -10.95 -6.52
C GLY A 138 28.32 -9.65 -6.20
N LEU A 139 28.92 -8.47 -6.38
CA LEU A 139 28.27 -7.16 -6.25
C LEU A 139 27.98 -6.49 -7.61
N LEU A 140 28.22 -7.20 -8.72
CA LEU A 140 27.90 -6.68 -10.05
C LEU A 140 26.39 -6.43 -10.20
N GLY A 141 26.05 -5.26 -10.69
CA GLY A 141 24.74 -4.87 -11.16
C GLY A 141 24.82 -4.49 -12.65
N PHE A 142 23.79 -3.83 -13.13
CA PHE A 142 23.73 -3.30 -14.50
C PHE A 142 23.22 -1.86 -14.48
N ASP A 143 23.49 -1.13 -15.56
CA ASP A 143 22.94 0.20 -15.75
C ASP A 143 21.49 0.10 -16.21
N VAL A 144 20.61 0.84 -15.57
CA VAL A 144 19.17 0.87 -15.94
C VAL A 144 18.90 1.74 -17.16
N TYR A 145 19.85 2.61 -17.54
CA TYR A 145 19.79 3.41 -18.75
C TYR A 145 19.67 2.50 -19.98
N GLY A 146 18.72 2.81 -20.87
CA GLY A 146 18.44 2.03 -22.07
C GLY A 146 17.74 0.69 -21.83
N LYS A 147 17.55 0.28 -20.57
CA LYS A 147 16.81 -0.93 -20.20
C LYS A 147 15.30 -0.72 -20.28
N THR A 148 14.56 -1.81 -20.33
CA THR A 148 13.11 -1.79 -20.44
C THR A 148 12.45 -2.14 -19.10
N ALA A 149 11.56 -1.25 -18.63
CA ALA A 149 10.69 -1.51 -17.50
C ALA A 149 9.28 -1.90 -17.98
N GLY A 150 8.80 -3.07 -17.56
CA GLY A 150 7.44 -3.54 -17.73
C GLY A 150 6.56 -3.12 -16.56
N ILE A 151 5.50 -2.39 -16.81
CA ILE A 151 4.59 -1.86 -15.79
C ILE A 151 3.21 -2.49 -15.98
N ILE A 152 2.76 -3.25 -14.98
CA ILE A 152 1.45 -3.89 -14.99
C ILE A 152 0.49 -3.10 -14.10
N GLY A 153 -0.49 -2.44 -14.72
CA GLY A 153 -1.35 -1.45 -14.11
C GLY A 153 -0.77 -0.03 -14.19
N THR A 154 -1.49 0.89 -14.82
CA THR A 154 -1.05 2.28 -15.07
C THR A 154 -1.87 3.31 -14.28
N GLY A 155 -2.21 2.95 -13.02
CA GLY A 155 -2.88 3.83 -12.09
C GLY A 155 -2.02 5.01 -11.61
N LYS A 156 -2.53 5.74 -10.61
CA LYS A 156 -1.88 6.97 -10.10
C LYS A 156 -0.43 6.77 -9.66
N ILE A 157 -0.12 5.65 -8.99
CA ILE A 157 1.23 5.32 -8.51
C ILE A 157 2.14 5.01 -9.69
N ALA A 158 1.70 4.13 -10.59
CA ALA A 158 2.47 3.73 -11.76
C ALA A 158 2.84 4.91 -12.66
N LYS A 159 1.93 5.87 -12.85
CA LYS A 159 2.22 7.09 -13.62
C LYS A 159 3.37 7.91 -13.02
N LYS A 160 3.48 7.97 -11.68
CA LYS A 160 4.61 8.63 -11.02
C LYS A 160 5.90 7.83 -11.15
N LEU A 161 5.82 6.50 -11.00
CA LEU A 161 6.96 5.62 -11.24
C LEU A 161 7.48 5.75 -12.68
N ILE A 162 6.61 5.72 -13.67
CA ILE A 162 6.97 5.86 -15.09
C ILE A 162 7.74 7.16 -15.34
N ALA A 163 7.27 8.28 -14.78
CA ALA A 163 7.96 9.56 -14.91
C ALA A 163 9.39 9.51 -14.33
N ILE A 164 9.59 8.85 -13.19
CA ILE A 164 10.91 8.67 -12.58
C ILE A 164 11.79 7.76 -13.46
N LEU A 165 11.27 6.62 -13.92
CA LEU A 165 12.01 5.66 -14.74
C LEU A 165 12.41 6.27 -16.11
N ARG A 166 11.56 7.10 -16.70
CA ARG A 166 11.92 7.89 -17.88
C ARG A 166 13.09 8.83 -17.62
N GLY A 167 13.14 9.43 -16.41
CA GLY A 167 14.29 10.24 -15.97
C GLY A 167 15.60 9.45 -15.89
N PHE A 168 15.55 8.14 -15.64
CA PHE A 168 16.70 7.23 -15.75
C PHE A 168 17.04 6.81 -17.18
N GLY A 169 16.29 7.26 -18.18
CA GLY A 169 16.49 6.86 -19.58
C GLY A 169 16.01 5.45 -19.92
N MET A 170 15.09 4.89 -19.12
CA MET A 170 14.51 3.58 -19.38
C MET A 170 13.42 3.64 -20.47
N ASN A 171 13.28 2.55 -21.23
CA ASN A 171 12.12 2.29 -22.07
C ASN A 171 10.97 1.76 -21.21
N ILE A 172 9.72 2.12 -21.55
CA ILE A 172 8.56 1.72 -20.75
C ILE A 172 7.59 0.91 -21.62
N LEU A 173 7.39 -0.35 -21.25
CA LEU A 173 6.28 -1.18 -21.69
C LEU A 173 5.21 -1.20 -20.59
N ALA A 174 3.94 -1.15 -20.96
CA ALA A 174 2.86 -1.16 -20.01
C ALA A 174 1.73 -2.10 -20.43
N TYR A 175 1.06 -2.66 -19.45
CA TYR A 175 -0.21 -3.36 -19.63
C TYR A 175 -1.23 -2.81 -18.63
N ASP A 176 -2.43 -2.50 -19.14
CA ASP A 176 -3.57 -2.11 -18.33
C ASP A 176 -4.85 -2.53 -19.03
N LEU A 177 -5.90 -2.85 -18.27
CA LEU A 177 -7.24 -3.11 -18.82
C LEU A 177 -7.88 -1.83 -19.40
N TYR A 178 -7.46 -0.67 -18.92
CA TYR A 178 -7.96 0.66 -19.31
C TYR A 178 -6.79 1.59 -19.66
N PRO A 179 -6.15 1.41 -20.85
CA PRO A 179 -4.97 2.19 -21.25
C PRO A 179 -5.26 3.69 -21.35
N ASP A 180 -4.38 4.52 -20.80
CA ASP A 180 -4.39 5.97 -20.97
C ASP A 180 -3.42 6.38 -22.11
N TYR A 181 -3.93 6.45 -23.32
CA TYR A 181 -3.13 6.76 -24.51
C TYR A 181 -2.63 8.21 -24.55
N ASN A 182 -3.26 9.16 -23.84
CA ASN A 182 -2.77 10.52 -23.76
C ASN A 182 -1.51 10.56 -22.89
N PHE A 183 -1.57 9.95 -21.71
CA PHE A 183 -0.41 9.77 -20.85
C PHE A 183 0.71 8.99 -21.55
N ALA A 184 0.37 7.93 -22.28
CA ALA A 184 1.33 7.13 -23.01
C ALA A 184 2.12 7.94 -24.04
N ARG A 185 1.44 8.81 -24.78
CA ARG A 185 2.06 9.71 -25.78
C ARG A 185 2.99 10.71 -25.13
N GLU A 186 2.55 11.34 -24.03
CA GLU A 186 3.33 12.34 -23.30
C GLU A 186 4.61 11.76 -22.70
N HIS A 187 4.51 10.54 -22.14
CA HIS A 187 5.60 9.90 -21.42
C HIS A 187 6.31 8.79 -22.21
N GLN A 188 6.02 8.66 -23.50
CA GLN A 188 6.61 7.64 -24.39
C GLN A 188 6.47 6.21 -23.83
N VAL A 189 5.25 5.86 -23.39
CA VAL A 189 4.89 4.52 -22.90
C VAL A 189 4.31 3.73 -24.07
N VAL A 190 4.72 2.48 -24.22
CA VAL A 190 4.16 1.55 -25.20
C VAL A 190 3.28 0.55 -24.47
N TYR A 191 1.96 0.60 -24.72
CA TYR A 191 1.05 -0.44 -24.26
C TYR A 191 1.18 -1.69 -25.12
N THR A 192 1.27 -2.85 -24.46
CA THR A 192 1.45 -4.14 -25.13
C THR A 192 0.70 -5.26 -24.39
N THR A 193 0.80 -6.49 -24.89
CA THR A 193 0.26 -7.69 -24.22
C THR A 193 1.13 -8.06 -23.01
N LEU A 194 0.60 -8.86 -22.07
CA LEU A 194 1.38 -9.39 -20.95
C LEU A 194 2.54 -10.25 -21.43
N ASP A 195 2.32 -11.10 -22.46
CA ASP A 195 3.36 -11.98 -22.98
C ASP A 195 4.54 -11.19 -23.55
N GLU A 196 4.26 -10.16 -24.34
CA GLU A 196 5.31 -9.29 -24.88
C GLU A 196 6.02 -8.51 -23.78
N LEU A 197 5.28 -8.01 -22.79
CA LEU A 197 5.85 -7.32 -21.64
C LEU A 197 6.80 -8.24 -20.86
N TYR A 198 6.43 -9.50 -20.62
CA TYR A 198 7.28 -10.46 -19.92
C TYR A 198 8.56 -10.80 -20.71
N HIS A 199 8.45 -10.93 -22.04
CA HIS A 199 9.61 -11.26 -22.88
C HIS A 199 10.60 -10.10 -23.02
N SER A 200 10.09 -8.87 -23.10
CA SER A 200 10.87 -7.71 -23.49
C SER A 200 11.29 -6.81 -22.34
N SER A 201 10.93 -7.14 -21.11
CA SER A 201 11.28 -6.33 -19.93
C SER A 201 12.50 -6.85 -19.20
N ASP A 202 13.43 -5.96 -18.86
CA ASP A 202 14.55 -6.25 -17.93
C ASP A 202 14.11 -6.19 -16.45
N ILE A 203 13.09 -5.39 -16.16
CA ILE A 203 12.51 -5.19 -14.82
C ILE A 203 11.00 -5.11 -14.94
N ILE A 204 10.27 -5.78 -14.07
CA ILE A 204 8.80 -5.74 -14.04
C ILE A 204 8.32 -5.23 -12.68
N SER A 205 7.32 -4.33 -12.70
CA SER A 205 6.70 -3.78 -11.50
C SER A 205 5.17 -3.85 -11.58
N LEU A 206 4.56 -4.40 -10.51
CA LEU A 206 3.11 -4.60 -10.42
C LEU A 206 2.46 -3.43 -9.67
N HIS A 207 1.46 -2.80 -10.29
CA HIS A 207 0.67 -1.70 -9.76
C HIS A 207 -0.83 -1.88 -9.98
N CYS A 208 -1.24 -3.10 -10.29
CA CYS A 208 -2.64 -3.48 -10.40
C CYS A 208 -3.24 -3.80 -9.01
N PRO A 209 -4.56 -3.67 -8.82
CA PRO A 209 -5.22 -4.14 -7.61
C PRO A 209 -5.17 -5.67 -7.51
N LEU A 210 -5.18 -6.21 -6.28
CA LEU A 210 -5.34 -7.63 -6.04
C LEU A 210 -6.82 -8.02 -6.24
N THR A 211 -7.08 -8.85 -7.23
CA THR A 211 -8.39 -9.42 -7.57
C THR A 211 -8.23 -10.91 -7.84
N GLU A 212 -9.32 -11.65 -7.98
CA GLU A 212 -9.26 -13.07 -8.38
C GLU A 212 -8.56 -13.29 -9.74
N GLN A 213 -8.57 -12.28 -10.62
CA GLN A 213 -7.93 -12.33 -11.95
C GLN A 213 -6.43 -11.93 -11.90
N THR A 214 -5.98 -11.23 -10.85
CA THR A 214 -4.60 -10.75 -10.72
C THR A 214 -3.81 -11.45 -9.61
N LYS A 215 -4.40 -12.48 -9.01
CA LYS A 215 -3.84 -13.28 -7.92
C LYS A 215 -2.82 -14.30 -8.42
#